data_68a96386e8e8bb4eb46bc16c0cb52c1c
#
_entry.id   68a96386e8e8bb4eb46bc16c0cb52c1c
#
_cell.length_a   1.000
_cell.length_b   1.000
_cell.length_c   1.000
_cell.angle_alpha   90.00
_cell.angle_beta   90.00
_cell.angle_gamma   90.00
#
_symmetry.space_group_name_H-M   'P 1'
#
loop_
_entity.id
_entity.type
_entity.pdbx_description
1 polymer ?
#
loop_
_entity_poly.entity_id
_entity_poly.type
_entity_poly.pdbx_seq_one_letter_code
_entity_poly.pdbx_strand_id
1 'polypeptide(L)'
;AVCIGCNWNITPDALGPKVISKILVTRHLSGTLPVEIEKAVRPVAAVSPGVMGITGIETGEIVKGIVDKLHPSLLIAIDALAARRSNRINAAIQMSDTGVAPGAGVGNRRMLLDEAHLGIPVIAIGVPTVVDAATLVNDTMDCILEEMIRQTEKGTAFYETLADLEQEEKYQMIAEILGPYTGNLFVTPKEVDAVVDRLANIIANSINIALHPGITLEDINKYAW
;
A
#
# COMPACT_ATOMS: atom_id res chain seq x y z
N ALA A 1 -1.86 -20.11 -1.89
CA ALA A 1 -1.97 -18.71 -1.48
C ALA A 1 -3.03 -17.98 -2.31
N VAL A 2 -3.57 -16.89 -1.77
CA VAL A 2 -4.42 -15.95 -2.51
C VAL A 2 -3.78 -14.56 -2.44
N CYS A 3 -3.61 -13.89 -3.59
CA CYS A 3 -3.15 -12.51 -3.69
C CYS A 3 -4.34 -11.58 -3.96
N ILE A 4 -4.46 -10.52 -3.17
CA ILE A 4 -5.54 -9.54 -3.27
C ILE A 4 -4.94 -8.17 -3.61
N GLY A 5 -5.30 -7.62 -4.76
CA GLY A 5 -4.95 -6.26 -5.16
C GLY A 5 -6.04 -5.30 -4.71
N CYS A 6 -5.79 -4.59 -3.63
CA CYS A 6 -6.72 -3.62 -3.06
C CYS A 6 -6.80 -2.34 -3.90
N ASN A 7 -7.83 -1.55 -3.66
CA ASN A 7 -8.10 -0.25 -4.25
C ASN A 7 -8.52 -0.26 -5.72
N TRP A 8 -8.54 0.92 -6.31
CA TRP A 8 -9.04 1.19 -7.64
C TRP A 8 -7.95 1.02 -8.70
N ASN A 9 -8.32 0.64 -9.91
CA ASN A 9 -7.39 0.55 -11.04
C ASN A 9 -7.17 1.91 -11.72
N ILE A 10 -7.06 2.97 -10.92
CA ILE A 10 -6.76 4.33 -11.36
C ILE A 10 -5.61 4.84 -10.49
N THR A 11 -4.58 5.38 -11.12
CA THR A 11 -3.44 5.96 -10.42
C THR A 11 -3.88 7.19 -9.59
N PRO A 12 -3.38 7.36 -8.36
CA PRO A 12 -2.23 6.64 -7.76
C PRO A 12 -2.59 5.33 -7.02
N ASP A 13 -3.84 4.90 -7.01
CA ASP A 13 -4.34 3.76 -6.23
C ASP A 13 -4.14 2.40 -6.94
N ALA A 14 -3.66 2.42 -8.18
CA ALA A 14 -3.62 1.24 -9.05
C ALA A 14 -2.53 0.19 -8.68
N LEU A 15 -1.77 0.37 -7.59
CA LEU A 15 -0.69 -0.55 -7.24
C LEU A 15 -1.17 -1.99 -7.12
N GLY A 16 -2.19 -2.22 -6.30
CA GLY A 16 -2.74 -3.55 -6.07
C GLY A 16 -3.21 -4.22 -7.38
N PRO A 17 -4.14 -3.62 -8.14
CA PRO A 17 -4.58 -4.14 -9.42
C PRO A 17 -3.45 -4.40 -10.44
N LYS A 18 -2.46 -3.51 -10.52
CA LYS A 18 -1.30 -3.70 -11.41
C LYS A 18 -0.40 -4.86 -10.98
N VAL A 19 -0.19 -5.06 -9.66
CA VAL A 19 0.53 -6.23 -9.15
C VAL A 19 -0.22 -7.50 -9.52
N ILE A 20 -1.54 -7.55 -9.25
CA ILE A 20 -2.37 -8.73 -9.53
C ILE A 20 -2.34 -9.13 -10.99
N SER A 21 -2.34 -8.16 -11.92
CA SER A 21 -2.27 -8.46 -13.36
C SER A 21 -0.97 -9.16 -13.80
N LYS A 22 0.06 -9.14 -12.94
CA LYS A 22 1.41 -9.71 -13.19
C LYS A 22 1.71 -10.94 -12.32
N ILE A 23 0.79 -11.35 -11.45
CA ILE A 23 0.94 -12.58 -10.64
C ILE A 23 0.72 -13.80 -11.50
N LEU A 24 1.61 -14.78 -11.38
CA LEU A 24 1.46 -16.09 -11.99
C LEU A 24 0.40 -16.91 -11.24
N VAL A 25 -0.81 -16.96 -11.79
CA VAL A 25 -1.92 -17.73 -11.23
C VAL A 25 -1.87 -19.19 -11.69
N THR A 26 -1.86 -20.12 -10.75
CA THR A 26 -1.63 -21.55 -10.99
C THR A 26 -2.70 -22.45 -10.35
N ARG A 27 -3.58 -21.89 -9.51
CA ARG A 27 -4.56 -22.69 -8.77
C ARG A 27 -5.46 -23.55 -9.68
N HIS A 28 -5.85 -23.00 -10.84
CA HIS A 28 -6.70 -23.69 -11.81
C HIS A 28 -5.98 -24.84 -12.53
N LEU A 29 -4.65 -24.92 -12.43
CA LEU A 29 -3.82 -25.96 -13.02
C LEU A 29 -3.58 -27.16 -12.07
N SER A 30 -3.96 -27.03 -10.79
CA SER A 30 -3.74 -28.09 -9.80
C SER A 30 -4.40 -29.40 -10.23
N GLY A 31 -3.64 -30.50 -10.19
CA GLY A 31 -4.08 -31.83 -10.62
C GLY A 31 -4.10 -32.05 -12.14
N THR A 32 -3.69 -31.07 -12.96
CA THR A 32 -3.59 -31.20 -14.42
C THR A 32 -2.17 -31.15 -14.95
N LEU A 33 -1.23 -30.72 -14.09
CA LEU A 33 0.19 -30.59 -14.45
C LEU A 33 0.92 -31.91 -14.27
N PRO A 34 2.00 -32.17 -15.07
CA PRO A 34 2.94 -33.23 -14.77
C PRO A 34 3.55 -33.08 -13.36
N VAL A 35 3.81 -34.20 -12.68
CA VAL A 35 4.26 -34.23 -11.27
C VAL A 35 5.52 -33.40 -11.04
N GLU A 36 6.40 -33.33 -12.01
CA GLU A 36 7.65 -32.58 -11.96
C GLU A 36 7.38 -31.07 -11.90
N ILE A 37 6.39 -30.59 -12.68
CA ILE A 37 6.01 -29.18 -12.72
C ILE A 37 5.15 -28.84 -11.51
N GLU A 38 4.27 -29.73 -11.07
CA GLU A 38 3.40 -29.53 -9.91
C GLU A 38 4.23 -29.30 -8.62
N LYS A 39 5.41 -29.95 -8.50
CA LYS A 39 6.34 -29.70 -7.39
C LYS A 39 7.02 -28.34 -7.46
N ALA A 40 7.15 -27.78 -8.66
CA ALA A 40 7.84 -26.49 -8.89
C ALA A 40 6.92 -25.27 -8.74
N VAL A 41 5.59 -25.47 -8.70
CA VAL A 41 4.61 -24.40 -8.58
C VAL A 41 3.66 -24.65 -7.41
N ARG A 42 3.30 -23.58 -6.67
CA ARG A 42 2.26 -23.66 -5.64
C ARG A 42 0.92 -23.19 -6.19
N PRO A 43 -0.22 -23.73 -5.73
CA PRO A 43 -1.52 -23.22 -6.10
C PRO A 43 -1.68 -21.76 -5.67
N VAL A 44 -1.75 -20.84 -6.61
CA VAL A 44 -1.93 -19.39 -6.39
C VAL A 44 -3.15 -18.91 -7.16
N ALA A 45 -4.03 -18.17 -6.47
CA ALA A 45 -5.10 -17.40 -7.05
C ALA A 45 -4.84 -15.90 -6.82
N ALA A 46 -5.34 -15.06 -7.71
CA ALA A 46 -5.18 -13.62 -7.60
C ALA A 46 -6.50 -12.93 -7.97
N VAL A 47 -6.88 -11.91 -7.20
CA VAL A 47 -8.14 -11.18 -7.38
C VAL A 47 -7.94 -9.69 -7.11
N SER A 48 -8.52 -8.85 -7.95
CA SER A 48 -8.69 -7.42 -7.69
C SER A 48 -10.19 -7.18 -7.43
N PRO A 49 -10.62 -7.07 -6.16
CA PRO A 49 -12.04 -6.97 -5.81
C PRO A 49 -12.67 -5.62 -6.19
N GLY A 50 -11.86 -4.62 -6.50
CA GLY A 50 -12.31 -3.26 -6.73
C GLY A 50 -12.63 -2.51 -5.44
N VAL A 51 -13.39 -1.42 -5.57
CA VAL A 51 -13.79 -0.56 -4.45
C VAL A 51 -15.31 -0.57 -4.25
N MET A 52 -15.74 -0.33 -3.02
CA MET A 52 -17.16 -0.32 -2.64
C MET A 52 -18.00 0.63 -3.51
N GLY A 53 -17.44 1.77 -3.94
CA GLY A 53 -18.16 2.72 -4.81
C GLY A 53 -18.53 2.16 -6.18
N ILE A 54 -17.87 1.07 -6.64
CA ILE A 54 -18.17 0.39 -7.90
C ILE A 54 -19.00 -0.86 -7.66
N THR A 55 -18.59 -1.67 -6.67
CA THR A 55 -19.17 -2.99 -6.43
C THR A 55 -20.43 -2.97 -5.56
N GLY A 56 -20.60 -1.92 -4.74
CA GLY A 56 -21.60 -1.85 -3.69
C GLY A 56 -21.30 -2.78 -2.49
N ILE A 57 -20.15 -3.47 -2.49
CA ILE A 57 -19.77 -4.45 -1.48
C ILE A 57 -18.43 -4.01 -0.89
N GLU A 58 -18.25 -4.14 0.42
CA GLU A 58 -16.99 -3.84 1.05
C GLU A 58 -15.92 -4.85 0.62
N THR A 59 -14.71 -4.37 0.36
CA THR A 59 -13.56 -5.20 -0.05
C THR A 59 -13.32 -6.35 0.94
N GLY A 60 -13.45 -6.07 2.24
CA GLY A 60 -13.29 -7.08 3.30
C GLY A 60 -14.32 -8.21 3.22
N GLU A 61 -15.57 -7.91 2.88
CA GLU A 61 -16.63 -8.93 2.71
C GLU A 61 -16.33 -9.83 1.50
N ILE A 62 -15.90 -9.26 0.39
CA ILE A 62 -15.52 -10.02 -0.81
C ILE A 62 -14.34 -10.95 -0.48
N VAL A 63 -13.31 -10.40 0.17
CA VAL A 63 -12.12 -11.17 0.55
C VAL A 63 -12.46 -12.28 1.54
N LYS A 64 -13.30 -11.99 2.54
CA LYS A 64 -13.79 -12.99 3.49
C LYS A 64 -14.51 -14.14 2.78
N GLY A 65 -15.40 -13.82 1.84
CA GLY A 65 -16.11 -14.82 1.03
C GLY A 65 -15.16 -15.71 0.20
N ILE A 66 -14.07 -15.12 -0.34
CA ILE A 66 -13.03 -15.86 -1.05
C ILE A 66 -12.28 -16.79 -0.10
N VAL A 67 -11.87 -16.30 1.06
CA VAL A 67 -11.16 -17.09 2.08
C VAL A 67 -12.01 -18.25 2.57
N ASP A 68 -13.27 -18.00 2.90
CA ASP A 68 -14.21 -19.02 3.38
C ASP A 68 -14.52 -20.10 2.32
N LYS A 69 -14.43 -19.75 1.03
CA LYS A 69 -14.65 -20.69 -0.06
C LYS A 69 -13.41 -21.47 -0.47
N LEU A 70 -12.26 -20.83 -0.48
CA LEU A 70 -11.02 -21.40 -1.03
C LEU A 70 -10.11 -22.02 0.03
N HIS A 71 -10.30 -21.68 1.31
CA HIS A 71 -9.47 -22.09 2.46
C HIS A 71 -7.96 -21.97 2.17
N PRO A 72 -7.45 -20.80 1.78
CA PRO A 72 -6.04 -20.65 1.47
C PRO A 72 -5.19 -20.69 2.74
N SER A 73 -3.96 -21.19 2.63
CA SER A 73 -2.99 -21.20 3.76
C SER A 73 -2.38 -19.84 4.04
N LEU A 74 -2.49 -18.88 3.12
CA LEU A 74 -1.91 -17.54 3.21
C LEU A 74 -2.68 -16.59 2.29
N LEU A 75 -2.93 -15.38 2.78
CA LEU A 75 -3.39 -14.25 1.99
C LEU A 75 -2.27 -13.20 1.89
N ILE A 76 -2.03 -12.67 0.69
CA ILE A 76 -1.14 -11.53 0.45
C ILE A 76 -2.02 -10.38 -0.05
N ALA A 77 -2.13 -9.32 0.75
CA ALA A 77 -2.87 -8.10 0.41
C ALA A 77 -1.91 -7.02 -0.08
N ILE A 78 -2.18 -6.45 -1.25
CA ILE A 78 -1.37 -5.39 -1.84
C ILE A 78 -2.20 -4.11 -1.91
N ASP A 79 -1.66 -3.00 -1.37
CA ASP A 79 -2.40 -1.74 -1.26
C ASP A 79 -1.52 -0.50 -1.53
N ALA A 80 -2.13 0.54 -2.06
CA ALA A 80 -1.54 1.87 -2.15
C ALA A 80 -1.86 2.64 -0.85
N LEU A 81 -0.83 3.23 -0.25
CA LEU A 81 -0.93 3.88 1.06
C LEU A 81 -0.80 5.39 0.96
N ALA A 82 -1.33 6.11 1.94
CA ALA A 82 -0.98 7.51 2.17
C ALA A 82 0.31 7.60 3.00
N ALA A 83 1.23 8.46 2.56
CA ALA A 83 2.47 8.72 3.27
C ALA A 83 2.22 9.57 4.51
N ARG A 84 2.85 9.23 5.63
CA ARG A 84 2.86 10.06 6.85
C ARG A 84 3.95 11.15 6.84
N ARG A 85 4.79 11.16 5.81
CA ARG A 85 5.78 12.19 5.50
C ARG A 85 5.99 12.25 3.99
N SER A 86 6.15 13.43 3.44
CA SER A 86 6.29 13.64 1.99
C SER A 86 7.49 12.90 1.39
N ASN A 87 8.60 12.79 2.10
CA ASN A 87 9.80 12.10 1.66
C ASN A 87 9.65 10.56 1.56
N ARG A 88 8.54 10.00 2.03
CA ARG A 88 8.26 8.56 1.94
C ARG A 88 7.44 8.18 0.70
N ILE A 89 6.95 9.15 -0.06
CA ILE A 89 6.18 8.87 -1.28
C ILE A 89 7.07 8.10 -2.26
N ASN A 90 6.61 6.93 -2.69
CA ASN A 90 7.28 6.03 -3.62
C ASN A 90 8.71 5.60 -3.21
N ALA A 91 9.12 5.85 -1.96
CA ALA A 91 10.48 5.62 -1.48
C ALA A 91 10.65 4.30 -0.71
N ALA A 92 9.55 3.60 -0.36
CA ALA A 92 9.62 2.38 0.43
C ALA A 92 8.49 1.42 0.09
N ILE A 93 8.80 0.13 0.03
CA ILE A 93 7.83 -0.96 0.07
C ILE A 93 7.73 -1.41 1.52
N GLN A 94 6.54 -1.33 2.09
CA GLN A 94 6.27 -1.71 3.48
C GLN A 94 5.64 -3.09 3.50
N MET A 95 6.10 -3.95 4.41
CA MET A 95 5.53 -5.26 4.64
C MET A 95 5.13 -5.41 6.11
N SER A 96 3.99 -6.03 6.36
CA SER A 96 3.46 -6.26 7.70
C SER A 96 2.65 -7.56 7.74
N ASP A 97 2.67 -8.23 8.87
CA ASP A 97 1.78 -9.33 9.24
C ASP A 97 0.57 -8.88 10.07
N THR A 98 0.48 -7.59 10.40
CA THR A 98 -0.64 -6.99 11.14
C THR A 98 -1.85 -6.65 10.27
N GLY A 99 -1.76 -6.92 8.96
CA GLY A 99 -2.83 -6.67 8.01
C GLY A 99 -2.86 -5.26 7.43
N VAL A 100 -3.89 -4.98 6.63
CA VAL A 100 -4.16 -3.69 6.00
C VAL A 100 -5.66 -3.44 5.92
N ALA A 101 -6.07 -2.18 6.06
CA ALA A 101 -7.46 -1.74 5.87
C ALA A 101 -7.57 -1.00 4.53
N PRO A 102 -8.01 -1.65 3.45
CA PRO A 102 -8.06 -1.04 2.12
C PRO A 102 -8.92 0.21 2.09
N GLY A 103 -8.36 1.34 1.63
CA GLY A 103 -9.08 2.59 1.54
C GLY A 103 -9.33 3.32 2.88
N ALA A 104 -8.69 2.92 3.98
CA ALA A 104 -8.81 3.61 5.28
C ALA A 104 -8.20 5.03 5.26
N GLY A 105 -7.27 5.29 4.36
CA GLY A 105 -6.64 6.61 4.21
C GLY A 105 -7.60 7.76 3.84
N VAL A 106 -8.83 7.43 3.43
CA VAL A 106 -9.89 8.41 3.08
C VAL A 106 -10.97 8.57 4.18
N GLY A 107 -10.65 8.23 5.43
CA GLY A 107 -11.49 8.56 6.60
C GLY A 107 -12.68 7.62 6.87
N ASN A 108 -12.83 6.51 6.16
CA ASN A 108 -13.89 5.53 6.39
C ASN A 108 -13.40 4.38 7.27
N ARG A 109 -14.24 3.93 8.21
CA ARG A 109 -14.02 2.66 8.92
C ARG A 109 -14.15 1.54 7.90
N ARG A 110 -13.06 0.80 7.67
CA ARG A 110 -13.00 -0.34 6.75
C ARG A 110 -12.63 -1.60 7.54
N MET A 111 -13.11 -2.74 7.06
CA MET A 111 -12.72 -4.04 7.60
C MET A 111 -11.21 -4.25 7.41
N LEU A 112 -10.52 -4.58 8.49
CA LEU A 112 -9.10 -4.92 8.45
C LEU A 112 -8.93 -6.32 7.85
N LEU A 113 -8.05 -6.42 6.86
CA LEU A 113 -7.62 -7.70 6.30
C LEU A 113 -6.44 -8.20 7.12
N ASP A 114 -6.72 -8.90 8.19
CA ASP A 114 -5.75 -9.49 9.13
C ASP A 114 -6.14 -10.93 9.50
N GLU A 115 -5.28 -11.59 10.25
CA GLU A 115 -5.52 -12.96 10.71
C GLU A 115 -6.74 -13.07 11.64
N ALA A 116 -6.98 -12.06 12.47
CA ALA A 116 -8.09 -12.07 13.43
C ALA A 116 -9.46 -12.10 12.73
N HIS A 117 -9.63 -11.34 11.63
CA HIS A 117 -10.88 -11.26 10.89
C HIS A 117 -11.04 -12.38 9.85
N LEU A 118 -9.93 -12.82 9.25
CA LEU A 118 -9.96 -13.80 8.16
C LEU A 118 -9.72 -15.25 8.60
N GLY A 119 -9.14 -15.47 9.78
CA GLY A 119 -8.83 -16.79 10.32
C GLY A 119 -7.67 -17.51 9.62
N ILE A 120 -6.88 -16.79 8.85
CA ILE A 120 -5.68 -17.27 8.15
C ILE A 120 -4.57 -16.21 8.21
N PRO A 121 -3.28 -16.61 8.13
CA PRO A 121 -2.18 -15.66 8.08
C PRO A 121 -2.32 -14.68 6.92
N VAL A 122 -2.03 -13.40 7.18
CA VAL A 122 -2.07 -12.32 6.20
C VAL A 122 -0.72 -11.61 6.15
N ILE A 123 -0.21 -11.40 4.95
CA ILE A 123 0.92 -10.50 4.68
C ILE A 123 0.38 -9.31 3.90
N ALA A 124 0.49 -8.13 4.46
CA ALA A 124 0.20 -6.87 3.77
C ALA A 124 1.46 -6.31 3.13
N ILE A 125 1.36 -5.88 1.87
CA ILE A 125 2.42 -5.18 1.14
C ILE A 125 1.84 -3.85 0.68
N GLY A 126 2.46 -2.75 1.08
CA GLY A 126 1.99 -1.42 0.77
C GLY A 126 3.09 -0.49 0.29
N VAL A 127 2.72 0.46 -0.57
CA VAL A 127 3.60 1.54 -1.01
C VAL A 127 2.88 2.86 -0.82
N PRO A 128 3.50 3.84 -0.14
CA PRO A 128 2.97 5.19 -0.10
C PRO A 128 3.05 5.85 -1.47
N THR A 129 1.90 6.11 -2.10
CA THR A 129 1.81 6.71 -3.44
C THR A 129 1.32 8.16 -3.42
N VAL A 130 0.71 8.56 -2.30
CA VAL A 130 0.15 9.89 -2.09
C VAL A 130 0.53 10.42 -0.70
N VAL A 131 0.40 11.73 -0.53
CA VAL A 131 0.43 12.40 0.78
C VAL A 131 -0.74 13.39 0.85
N ASP A 132 -1.37 13.53 1.99
CA ASP A 132 -2.37 14.56 2.19
C ASP A 132 -1.74 15.97 2.22
N ALA A 133 -2.53 16.99 1.83
CA ALA A 133 -2.04 18.36 1.73
C ALA A 133 -1.57 18.92 3.10
N ALA A 134 -2.22 18.54 4.19
CA ALA A 134 -1.84 19.02 5.52
C ALA A 134 -0.47 18.44 5.95
N THR A 135 -0.20 17.17 5.66
CA THR A 135 1.11 16.55 5.88
C THR A 135 2.20 17.27 5.06
N LEU A 136 1.94 17.58 3.78
CA LEU A 136 2.91 18.29 2.94
C LEU A 136 3.25 19.68 3.49
N VAL A 137 2.22 20.43 3.92
CA VAL A 137 2.39 21.75 4.54
C VAL A 137 3.13 21.62 5.87
N ASN A 138 2.77 20.63 6.70
CA ASN A 138 3.44 20.37 7.96
C ASN A 138 4.94 20.07 7.77
N ASP A 139 5.29 19.17 6.85
CA ASP A 139 6.69 18.86 6.54
C ASP A 139 7.45 20.09 6.04
N THR A 140 6.78 20.96 5.25
CA THR A 140 7.36 22.23 4.76
C THR A 140 7.61 23.19 5.92
N MET A 141 6.65 23.34 6.84
CA MET A 141 6.81 24.15 8.04
C MET A 141 7.92 23.65 8.93
N ASP A 142 8.08 22.33 9.08
CA ASP A 142 9.21 21.75 9.82
C ASP A 142 10.55 22.18 9.24
N CYS A 143 10.72 22.08 7.92
CA CYS A 143 11.95 22.54 7.27
C CYS A 143 12.22 24.03 7.49
N ILE A 144 11.17 24.87 7.45
CA ILE A 144 11.29 26.31 7.70
C ILE A 144 11.71 26.57 9.16
N LEU A 145 11.03 25.92 10.13
CA LEU A 145 11.32 26.06 11.54
C LEU A 145 12.74 25.58 11.91
N GLU A 146 13.16 24.44 11.36
CA GLU A 146 14.52 23.92 11.53
C GLU A 146 15.56 24.91 11.01
N GLU A 147 15.31 25.53 9.87
CA GLU A 147 16.23 26.55 9.30
C GLU A 147 16.24 27.83 10.16
N MET A 148 15.09 28.27 10.66
CA MET A 148 14.99 29.42 11.57
C MET A 148 15.73 29.16 12.88
N ILE A 149 15.54 27.98 13.49
CA ILE A 149 16.25 27.55 14.69
C ILE A 149 17.77 27.54 14.47
N ARG A 150 18.21 27.03 13.31
CA ARG A 150 19.64 26.98 12.94
C ARG A 150 20.28 28.35 12.82
N GLN A 151 19.51 29.36 12.39
CA GLN A 151 20.00 30.74 12.19
C GLN A 151 19.83 31.60 13.46
N THR A 152 19.11 31.14 14.46
CA THR A 152 18.82 31.90 15.68
C THR A 152 19.86 31.59 16.76
N GLU A 153 20.28 32.61 17.52
CA GLU A 153 21.21 32.46 18.64
C GLU A 153 20.54 31.67 19.79
N LYS A 154 21.21 30.60 20.22
CA LYS A 154 20.71 29.71 21.27
C LYS A 154 20.56 30.49 22.61
N GLY A 155 19.45 30.22 23.32
CA GLY A 155 19.14 30.85 24.60
C GLY A 155 18.40 32.19 24.48
N THR A 156 17.98 32.58 23.26
CA THR A 156 17.03 33.67 23.09
C THR A 156 15.60 33.18 23.31
N ALA A 157 14.70 34.05 23.78
CA ALA A 157 13.28 33.71 23.96
C ALA A 157 12.63 33.24 22.65
N PHE A 158 13.07 33.78 21.54
CA PHE A 158 12.59 33.36 20.21
C PHE A 158 13.02 31.93 19.87
N TYR A 159 14.27 31.56 20.16
CA TYR A 159 14.75 30.18 19.98
C TYR A 159 13.93 29.19 20.79
N GLU A 160 13.68 29.50 22.08
CA GLU A 160 12.89 28.62 22.97
C GLU A 160 11.45 28.47 22.49
N THR A 161 10.80 29.56 22.05
CA THR A 161 9.44 29.51 21.49
C THR A 161 9.35 28.63 20.24
N LEU A 162 10.36 28.68 19.35
CA LEU A 162 10.39 27.83 18.16
C LEU A 162 10.66 26.35 18.50
N ALA A 163 11.52 26.10 19.49
CA ALA A 163 11.90 24.75 19.89
C ALA A 163 10.78 24.00 20.66
N ASP A 164 9.89 24.73 21.31
CA ASP A 164 8.80 24.18 22.14
C ASP A 164 7.51 23.86 21.35
N LEU A 165 7.47 24.15 20.05
CA LEU A 165 6.30 23.84 19.21
C LEU A 165 6.06 22.33 19.10
N GLU A 166 4.97 21.85 19.70
CA GLU A 166 4.57 20.45 19.62
C GLU A 166 4.11 20.06 18.20
N GLN A 167 4.61 18.94 17.71
CA GLN A 167 4.39 18.47 16.34
C GLN A 167 2.92 18.18 16.04
N GLU A 168 2.21 17.58 17.00
CA GLU A 168 0.81 17.20 16.84
C GLU A 168 -0.10 18.44 16.81
N GLU A 169 0.12 19.41 17.71
CA GLU A 169 -0.64 20.66 17.74
C GLU A 169 -0.48 21.46 16.45
N LYS A 170 0.74 21.51 15.93
CA LYS A 170 1.04 22.17 14.66
C LYS A 170 0.30 21.51 13.50
N TYR A 171 0.33 20.17 13.42
CA TYR A 171 -0.39 19.42 12.38
C TYR A 171 -1.91 19.67 12.44
N GLN A 172 -2.49 19.61 13.65
CA GLN A 172 -3.92 19.84 13.84
C GLN A 172 -4.32 21.27 13.41
N MET A 173 -3.56 22.27 13.79
CA MET A 173 -3.79 23.65 13.35
C MET A 173 -3.73 23.79 11.82
N ILE A 174 -2.75 23.19 11.17
CA ILE A 174 -2.63 23.20 9.71
C ILE A 174 -3.82 22.51 9.06
N ALA A 175 -4.24 21.36 9.58
CA ALA A 175 -5.39 20.62 9.06
C ALA A 175 -6.71 21.41 9.20
N GLU A 176 -6.91 22.10 10.34
CA GLU A 176 -8.07 22.95 10.57
C GLU A 176 -8.12 24.17 9.64
N ILE A 177 -6.96 24.81 9.39
CA ILE A 177 -6.86 25.96 8.49
C ILE A 177 -7.07 25.53 7.04
N LEU A 178 -6.46 24.43 6.62
CA LEU A 178 -6.52 23.95 5.23
C LEU A 178 -7.86 23.28 4.89
N GLY A 179 -8.45 22.56 5.82
CA GLY A 179 -9.65 21.76 5.59
C GLY A 179 -10.76 22.47 4.82
N PRO A 180 -11.16 23.72 5.20
CA PRO A 180 -12.18 24.48 4.46
C PRO A 180 -11.82 24.82 3.01
N TYR A 181 -10.54 24.88 2.68
CA TYR A 181 -10.04 25.29 1.36
C TYR A 181 -9.66 24.12 0.47
N THR A 182 -9.13 23.06 1.05
CA THR A 182 -8.57 21.93 0.28
C THR A 182 -9.40 20.64 0.39
N GLY A 183 -10.29 20.56 1.39
CA GLY A 183 -11.00 19.31 1.70
C GLY A 183 -10.00 18.14 1.88
N ASN A 184 -10.33 17.00 1.30
CA ASN A 184 -9.46 15.82 1.29
C ASN A 184 -8.53 15.84 0.05
N LEU A 185 -7.68 16.86 -0.08
CA LEU A 185 -6.72 16.96 -1.17
C LEU A 185 -5.51 16.06 -0.89
N PHE A 186 -5.26 15.12 -1.83
CA PHE A 186 -4.04 14.33 -1.86
C PHE A 186 -3.12 14.77 -2.98
N VAL A 187 -1.82 14.76 -2.71
CA VAL A 187 -0.76 15.15 -3.64
C VAL A 187 0.03 13.91 -4.00
N THR A 188 0.36 13.78 -5.28
CA THR A 188 1.18 12.70 -5.81
C THR A 188 2.19 13.26 -6.82
N PRO A 189 3.38 12.63 -6.99
CA PRO A 189 4.34 13.04 -8.01
C PRO A 189 3.78 12.92 -9.43
N LYS A 190 4.20 13.82 -10.31
CA LYS A 190 3.76 13.84 -11.71
C LYS A 190 3.98 12.50 -12.43
N GLU A 191 5.08 11.81 -12.12
CA GLU A 191 5.49 10.56 -12.77
C GLU A 191 4.92 9.30 -12.06
N VAL A 192 3.86 9.45 -11.26
CA VAL A 192 3.32 8.38 -10.41
C VAL A 192 2.92 7.14 -11.22
N ASP A 193 2.37 7.30 -12.42
CA ASP A 193 1.98 6.17 -13.28
C ASP A 193 3.15 5.23 -13.58
N ALA A 194 4.27 5.82 -14.03
CA ALA A 194 5.47 5.07 -14.36
C ALA A 194 6.15 4.47 -13.12
N VAL A 195 6.07 5.16 -11.98
CA VAL A 195 6.61 4.67 -10.71
C VAL A 195 5.80 3.49 -10.19
N VAL A 196 4.46 3.61 -10.16
CA VAL A 196 3.57 2.54 -9.71
C VAL A 196 3.72 1.30 -10.59
N ASP A 197 3.88 1.47 -11.91
CA ASP A 197 4.10 0.33 -12.81
C ASP A 197 5.42 -0.39 -12.54
N ARG A 198 6.53 0.34 -12.31
CA ARG A 198 7.81 -0.26 -11.92
C ARG A 198 7.73 -0.98 -10.58
N LEU A 199 7.09 -0.37 -9.58
CA LEU A 199 6.91 -0.98 -8.26
C LEU A 199 6.03 -2.23 -8.33
N ALA A 200 4.98 -2.19 -9.16
CA ALA A 200 4.13 -3.36 -9.39
C ALA A 200 4.91 -4.53 -10.02
N ASN A 201 5.81 -4.27 -10.96
CA ASN A 201 6.70 -5.29 -11.52
C ASN A 201 7.62 -5.90 -10.44
N ILE A 202 8.24 -5.07 -9.61
CA ILE A 202 9.14 -5.53 -8.54
C ILE A 202 8.37 -6.41 -7.54
N ILE A 203 7.21 -5.95 -7.08
CA ILE A 203 6.41 -6.68 -6.09
C ILE A 203 5.88 -7.98 -6.67
N ALA A 204 5.31 -7.96 -7.89
CA ALA A 204 4.77 -9.16 -8.54
C ALA A 204 5.87 -10.21 -8.77
N ASN A 205 7.02 -9.81 -9.25
CA ASN A 205 8.16 -10.70 -9.47
C ASN A 205 8.65 -11.31 -8.15
N SER A 206 8.74 -10.50 -7.10
CA SER A 206 9.14 -10.98 -5.77
C SER A 206 8.14 -12.01 -5.22
N ILE A 207 6.83 -11.77 -5.38
CA ILE A 207 5.78 -12.70 -4.97
C ILE A 207 5.85 -14.00 -5.81
N ASN A 208 6.02 -13.89 -7.13
CA ASN A 208 6.10 -15.06 -8.01
C ASN A 208 7.28 -15.96 -7.63
N ILE A 209 8.47 -15.39 -7.37
CA ILE A 209 9.64 -16.16 -6.91
C ILE A 209 9.38 -16.80 -5.54
N ALA A 210 8.82 -16.04 -4.59
CA ALA A 210 8.58 -16.52 -3.24
C ALA A 210 7.54 -17.66 -3.21
N LEU A 211 6.53 -17.60 -4.07
CA LEU A 211 5.45 -18.59 -4.11
C LEU A 211 5.74 -19.79 -5.00
N HIS A 212 6.59 -19.68 -6.02
CA HIS A 212 6.87 -20.75 -6.97
C HIS A 212 8.33 -21.19 -6.92
N PRO A 213 8.66 -22.31 -6.25
CA PRO A 213 10.05 -22.79 -6.11
C PRO A 213 10.78 -23.03 -7.45
N GLY A 214 10.05 -23.24 -8.53
CA GLY A 214 10.61 -23.43 -9.87
C GLY A 214 10.91 -22.13 -10.63
N ILE A 215 10.60 -20.95 -10.05
CA ILE A 215 10.87 -19.65 -10.67
C ILE A 215 12.06 -18.98 -10.01
N THR A 216 13.05 -18.61 -10.82
CA THR A 216 14.26 -17.92 -10.38
C THR A 216 14.30 -16.47 -10.88
N LEU A 217 15.28 -15.70 -10.37
CA LEU A 217 15.53 -14.34 -10.87
C LEU A 217 15.84 -14.31 -12.39
N GLU A 218 16.43 -15.35 -12.93
CA GLU A 218 16.73 -15.45 -14.37
C GLU A 218 15.49 -15.64 -15.22
N ASP A 219 14.42 -16.20 -14.65
CA ASP A 219 13.19 -16.52 -15.36
C ASP A 219 12.19 -15.34 -15.40
N ILE A 220 12.33 -14.38 -14.50
CA ILE A 220 11.39 -13.26 -14.32
C ILE A 220 11.08 -12.53 -15.62
N ASN A 221 12.12 -12.21 -16.41
CA ASN A 221 11.97 -11.48 -17.66
C ASN A 221 11.40 -12.32 -18.80
N LYS A 222 11.32 -13.64 -18.65
CA LYS A 222 10.76 -14.55 -19.65
C LYS A 222 9.23 -14.64 -19.58
N TYR A 223 8.65 -14.28 -18.43
CA TYR A 223 7.22 -14.39 -18.11
C TYR A 223 6.55 -13.04 -17.86
N ALA A 224 7.26 -11.92 -18.04
CA ALA A 224 6.68 -10.58 -18.00
C ALA A 224 5.96 -10.31 -19.33
N TRP A 225 4.63 -10.19 -19.26
CA TRP A 225 3.73 -9.81 -20.36
C TRP A 225 3.45 -8.31 -20.30
#